data_bab96fbb6b157f03504a8d0e60c02e84
#
_entry.id   bab96fbb6b157f03504a8d0e60c02e84
#
_cell.length_a   1.000
_cell.length_b   1.000
_cell.length_c   1.000
_cell.angle_alpha   90.00
_cell.angle_beta   90.00
_cell.angle_gamma   90.00
#
_symmetry.space_group_name_H-M   'P 1'
#
loop_
_entity.id
_entity.type
_entity.pdbx_description
1 polymer ?
#
loop_
_entity_poly.entity_id
_entity_poly.type
_entity_poly.pdbx_seq_one_letter_code
_entity_poly.pdbx_strand_id
1 'polypeptide(L)' 'MTMQLKRVELHDGTQAVINAAQVIWLEARDPRTTRVHFAGSNVIHVKGSVAEIAMKLSGGI' A
#
# COMPACT_ATOMS: atom_id res chain seq x y z
N MET A 1 -2.37 -17.63 -11.09
CA MET A 1 -2.53 -16.32 -10.47
C MET A 1 -1.56 -16.19 -9.30
N THR A 2 -0.87 -15.09 -9.22
CA THR A 2 0.15 -14.89 -8.21
C THR A 2 -0.37 -13.99 -7.12
N MET A 3 -0.15 -14.40 -5.86
CA MET A 3 -0.49 -13.59 -4.71
C MET A 3 0.80 -13.02 -4.14
N GLN A 4 0.84 -11.70 -3.93
CA GLN A 4 2.01 -11.02 -3.41
C GLN A 4 1.64 -10.34 -2.10
N LEU A 5 1.77 -11.07 -1.01
CA LEU A 5 1.39 -10.56 0.30
C LEU A 5 2.48 -9.67 0.86
N LYS A 6 2.10 -8.47 1.24
CA LYS A 6 3.00 -7.48 1.82
C LYS A 6 2.41 -6.96 3.11
N ARG A 7 3.25 -6.80 4.13
CA ARG A 7 2.82 -6.24 5.40
C ARG A 7 2.93 -4.73 5.35
N VAL A 8 1.88 -4.06 5.79
CA VAL A 8 1.86 -2.60 5.86
C VAL A 8 1.30 -2.16 7.20
N GLU A 9 1.61 -0.94 7.59
CA GLU A 9 1.05 -0.35 8.79
C GLU A 9 0.06 0.73 8.36
N LEU A 10 -1.18 0.62 8.84
CA LEU A 10 -2.21 1.59 8.52
C LEU A 10 -1.98 2.88 9.28
N HIS A 11 -2.63 3.95 8.85
CA HIS A 11 -2.42 5.27 9.44
C HIS A 11 -2.75 5.32 10.95
N ASP A 12 -3.59 4.41 11.42
CA ASP A 12 -3.95 4.34 12.84
C ASP A 12 -3.04 3.41 13.64
N GLY A 13 -1.99 2.88 13.02
CA GLY A 13 -1.06 1.98 13.67
C GLY A 13 -1.40 0.51 13.55
N THR A 14 -2.52 0.17 12.93
CA THR A 14 -2.92 -1.22 12.76
C THR A 14 -2.02 -1.89 11.72
N GLN A 15 -1.58 -3.11 12.02
CA GLN A 15 -0.82 -3.92 11.07
C GLN A 15 -1.78 -4.62 10.13
N ALA A 16 -1.46 -4.64 8.85
CA ALA A 16 -2.29 -5.29 7.85
C ALA A 16 -1.39 -5.99 6.84
N VAL A 17 -1.94 -7.03 6.21
CA VAL A 17 -1.27 -7.73 5.11
C VAL A 17 -2.17 -7.56 3.89
N ILE A 18 -1.58 -7.08 2.80
CA ILE A 18 -2.34 -6.81 1.58
C ILE A 18 -1.76 -7.62 0.44
N ASN A 19 -2.57 -7.82 -0.59
CA ASN A 19 -2.10 -8.45 -1.82
C ASN A 19 -1.68 -7.36 -2.79
N ALA A 20 -0.39 -7.16 -2.94
CA ALA A 20 0.14 -6.10 -3.79
C ALA A 20 -0.24 -6.29 -5.27
N ALA A 21 -0.58 -7.52 -5.66
CA ALA A 21 -1.00 -7.78 -7.04
C ALA A 21 -2.35 -7.14 -7.37
N GLN A 22 -3.12 -6.75 -6.35
CA GLN A 22 -4.42 -6.11 -6.55
C GLN A 22 -4.35 -4.60 -6.48
N VAL A 23 -3.17 -4.04 -6.23
CA VAL A 23 -2.99 -2.59 -6.17
C VAL A 23 -2.96 -2.02 -7.57
N ILE A 24 -3.74 -0.97 -7.80
CA ILE A 24 -3.80 -0.31 -9.09
C ILE A 24 -2.89 0.90 -9.13
N TRP A 25 -2.98 1.76 -8.11
CA TRP A 25 -2.16 2.96 -8.07
C TRP A 25 -2.03 3.47 -6.64
N LEU A 26 -1.04 4.34 -6.45
CA LEU A 26 -0.74 4.93 -5.15
C LEU A 26 -0.91 6.44 -5.26
N GLU A 27 -1.37 7.04 -4.17
CA GLU A 27 -1.59 8.47 -4.14
C GLU A 27 -1.06 9.03 -2.82
N ALA A 28 -0.28 10.08 -2.89
CA ALA A 28 0.20 10.74 -1.68
C ALA A 28 -0.96 11.48 -1.02
N ARG A 29 -1.34 11.06 0.20
CA ARG A 29 -2.32 11.79 0.97
C ARG A 29 -1.66 12.99 1.63
N ASP A 30 -0.47 12.76 2.17
CA ASP A 30 0.40 13.77 2.72
C ASP A 30 1.82 13.20 2.68
N PRO A 31 2.85 13.95 3.12
CA PRO A 31 4.23 13.45 3.01
C PRO A 31 4.51 12.15 3.75
N ARG A 32 3.64 11.76 4.68
CA ARG A 32 3.87 10.58 5.52
C ARG A 32 2.82 9.50 5.36
N THR A 33 1.82 9.73 4.53
CA THR A 33 0.70 8.80 4.39
C THR A 33 0.37 8.62 2.92
N THR A 34 0.18 7.38 2.51
CA THR A 34 -0.13 7.04 1.14
C THR A 34 -1.50 6.37 1.08
N ARG A 35 -2.30 6.76 0.10
CA ARG A 35 -3.53 6.06 -0.22
C ARG A 35 -3.19 4.96 -1.22
N VAL A 36 -3.53 3.73 -0.86
CA VAL A 36 -3.31 2.58 -1.72
C VAL A 36 -4.65 2.20 -2.31
N HIS A 37 -4.75 2.32 -3.62
CA HIS A 37 -5.99 2.03 -4.35
C HIS A 37 -5.95 0.64 -4.94
N PHE A 38 -6.96 -0.16 -4.60
CA PHE A 38 -7.07 -1.54 -5.07
C PHE A 38 -8.13 -1.65 -6.14
N ALA A 39 -8.12 -2.77 -6.85
CA ALA A 39 -9.20 -3.11 -7.77
C ALA A 39 -10.54 -3.13 -7.00
N GLY A 40 -11.61 -2.70 -7.65
CA GLY A 40 -12.93 -2.69 -7.03
C GLY A 40 -13.22 -1.47 -6.17
N SER A 41 -12.50 -0.40 -6.38
CA SER A 41 -12.74 0.89 -5.70
C SER A 41 -12.45 0.87 -4.20
N ASN A 42 -11.61 -0.06 -3.76
CA ASN A 42 -11.18 -0.10 -2.37
C ASN A 42 -9.93 0.75 -2.19
N VAL A 43 -9.86 1.44 -1.06
CA VAL A 43 -8.70 2.28 -0.74
C VAL A 43 -8.37 2.14 0.73
N ILE A 44 -7.08 2.09 1.04
CA ILE A 44 -6.62 2.13 2.43
C ILE A 44 -5.57 3.22 2.58
N HIS A 45 -5.38 3.69 3.81
CA HIS A 45 -4.39 4.72 4.13
C HIS A 45 -3.28 4.05 4.93
N VAL A 46 -2.05 4.07 4.39
CA VAL A 46 -0.90 3.43 5.04
C VAL A 46 0.13 4.46 5.41
N LYS A 47 0.89 4.17 6.46
CA LYS A 47 2.01 5.01 6.87
C LYS A 47 3.16 4.85 5.90
N GLY A 48 3.79 5.97 5.57
CA GLY A 48 4.95 6.00 4.70
C GLY A 48 4.69 6.90 3.51
N SER A 49 5.76 7.44 2.95
CA SER A 49 5.68 8.26 1.75
C SER A 49 5.30 7.37 0.56
N VAL A 50 4.80 8.00 -0.49
CA VAL A 50 4.43 7.25 -1.69
C VAL A 50 5.64 6.50 -2.27
N ALA A 51 6.83 7.09 -2.19
CA ALA A 51 8.04 6.43 -2.67
C ALA A 51 8.38 5.20 -1.83
N GLU A 52 8.25 5.31 -0.51
CA GLU A 52 8.51 4.18 0.39
C GLU A 52 7.55 3.04 0.15
N ILE A 53 6.27 3.36 -0.02
CA ILE A 53 5.25 2.34 -0.23
C ILE A 53 5.41 1.70 -1.60
N ALA A 54 5.73 2.51 -2.63
CA ALA A 54 5.98 1.97 -3.95
C ALA A 54 7.10 0.94 -3.93
N MET A 55 8.19 1.27 -3.23
CA MET A 55 9.32 0.35 -3.12
C MET A 55 8.94 -0.92 -2.36
N LYS A 56 8.19 -0.76 -1.28
CA LYS A 56 7.76 -1.90 -0.47
C LYS A 56 6.85 -2.83 -1.27
N LEU A 57 5.91 -2.27 -2.02
CA LEU A 57 4.93 -3.08 -2.74
C LEU A 57 5.50 -3.68 -4.02
N SER A 58 6.58 -3.14 -4.54
CA SER A 58 7.21 -3.69 -5.74
C SER A 58 8.10 -4.88 -5.44
N GLY A 59 8.06 -5.39 -4.23
CA GLY A 59 8.81 -6.58 -3.87
C GLY A 59 10.19 -6.31 -3.33
N GLY A 60 10.49 -5.07 -3.05
CA GLY A 60 11.79 -4.73 -2.51
C GLY A 60 12.91 -4.93 -3.51
N ILE A 61 12.62 -4.70 -4.73
CA ILE A 61 13.61 -4.83 -5.78
C ILE A 61 14.68 -3.79 -5.60
#